data_d307d13e1eb78df60a846025a3a7e214
#
_entry.id   d307d13e1eb78df60a846025a3a7e214
#
_cell.length_a   1.000
_cell.length_b   1.000
_cell.length_c   1.000
_cell.angle_alpha   90.00
_cell.angle_beta   90.00
_cell.angle_gamma   90.00
#
_symmetry.space_group_name_H-M   'P 1'
#
loop_
_entity.id
_entity.type
_entity.pdbx_description
1 polymer ?
#
loop_
_entity_poly.entity_id
_entity_poly.type
_entity_poly.pdbx_seq_one_letter_code
_entity_poly.pdbx_strand_id
1 'polypeptide(L)' 'MEKFVFTPKEDSTVTMTIRLDRELQEQYNQLSIRTNRSRNELISMALRYALDNMELKE' A
#
# COMPACT_ATOMS: atom_id res chain seq x y z
N MET A 1 -15.92 0.29 1.46
CA MET A 1 -14.52 0.64 1.57
C MET A 1 -13.77 -0.44 2.31
N GLU A 2 -12.69 -0.88 1.77
CA GLU A 2 -11.91 -1.97 2.35
C GLU A 2 -10.86 -1.43 3.29
N LYS A 3 -10.57 -2.21 4.30
CA LYS A 3 -9.49 -1.90 5.22
C LYS A 3 -8.24 -2.67 4.81
N PHE A 4 -7.15 -1.97 4.87
CA PHE A 4 -5.86 -2.59 4.57
C PHE A 4 -4.98 -2.47 5.80
N VAL A 5 -4.49 -3.60 6.27
CA VAL A 5 -3.71 -3.64 7.49
C VAL A 5 -2.26 -3.97 7.15
N PHE A 6 -1.37 -3.10 7.57
CA PHE A 6 0.06 -3.34 7.45
C PHE A 6 0.53 -4.00 8.73
N THR A 7 1.13 -5.15 8.60
CA THR A 7 1.58 -5.92 9.74
C THR A 7 3.09 -5.81 9.84
N PRO A 8 3.61 -5.41 10.99
CA PRO A 8 5.06 -5.29 11.14
C PRO A 8 5.70 -6.66 11.18
N LYS A 9 6.84 -6.75 10.55
CA LYS A 9 7.63 -7.96 10.59
C LYS A 9 8.80 -7.82 11.53
N GLU A 10 9.28 -6.61 11.66
CA GLU A 10 10.46 -6.32 12.47
C GLU A 10 10.26 -4.98 13.13
N ASP A 11 11.29 -4.57 13.87
CA ASP A 11 11.24 -3.32 14.59
C ASP A 11 11.09 -2.12 13.67
N SER A 12 11.48 -2.27 12.42
CA SER A 12 11.46 -1.17 11.47
C SER A 12 10.08 -0.93 10.87
N THR A 13 9.11 -1.74 11.20
CA THR A 13 7.78 -1.59 10.65
C THR A 13 6.76 -1.41 11.74
N VAL A 14 5.63 -0.80 11.39
CA VAL A 14 4.54 -0.58 12.32
C VAL A 14 3.25 -1.03 11.65
N THR A 15 2.29 -1.42 12.48
CA THR A 15 0.99 -1.82 11.97
C THR A 15 0.12 -0.59 11.76
N MET A 16 -0.54 -0.55 10.62
CA MET A 16 -1.34 0.60 10.26
C MET A 16 -2.55 0.11 9.48
N THR A 17 -3.69 0.73 9.76
CA THR A 17 -4.92 0.38 9.06
C THR A 17 -5.36 1.58 8.24
N ILE A 18 -5.59 1.36 6.96
CA ILE A 18 -6.08 2.39 6.07
C ILE A 18 -7.28 1.87 5.31
N ARG A 19 -8.05 2.80 4.78
CA ARG A 19 -9.20 2.46 3.97
C ARG A 19 -8.89 2.77 2.53
N LEU A 20 -9.29 1.85 1.66
CA LEU A 20 -9.08 2.01 0.23
C LEU A 20 -10.41 1.94 -0.49
N ASP A 21 -10.49 2.66 -1.59
CA ASP A 21 -11.61 2.49 -2.50
C ASP A 21 -11.63 1.05 -2.98
N ARG A 22 -12.85 0.55 -3.20
CA ARG A 22 -13.00 -0.81 -3.68
C ARG A 22 -12.29 -0.99 -5.02
N GLU A 23 -12.41 -0.02 -5.89
CA GLU A 23 -11.77 -0.09 -7.19
C GLU A 23 -10.25 -0.15 -7.06
N LEU A 24 -9.71 0.66 -6.19
CA LEU A 24 -8.26 0.68 -5.98
C LEU A 24 -7.78 -0.64 -5.40
N GLN A 25 -8.53 -1.17 -4.46
CA GLN A 25 -8.20 -2.45 -3.84
C GLN A 25 -8.20 -3.56 -4.87
N GLU A 26 -9.16 -3.52 -5.77
CA GLU A 26 -9.26 -4.51 -6.84
C GLU A 26 -8.04 -4.45 -7.75
N GLN A 27 -7.62 -3.25 -8.09
CA GLN A 27 -6.46 -3.09 -8.95
C GLN A 27 -5.21 -3.64 -8.31
N TYR A 28 -5.04 -3.43 -7.01
CA TYR A 28 -3.88 -3.97 -6.31
C TYR A 28 -3.97 -5.49 -6.20
N ASN A 29 -5.18 -6.04 -6.08
CA ASN A 29 -5.36 -7.47 -6.10
C ASN A 29 -4.83 -8.07 -7.40
N GLN A 30 -5.24 -7.47 -8.52
CA GLN A 30 -4.81 -7.97 -9.81
C GLN A 30 -3.32 -7.80 -10.02
N LEU A 31 -2.80 -6.69 -9.56
CA LEU A 31 -1.37 -6.46 -9.67
C LEU A 31 -0.58 -7.46 -8.83
N SER A 32 -1.10 -7.79 -7.67
CA SER A 32 -0.48 -8.79 -6.81
C SER A 32 -0.38 -10.13 -7.50
N ILE A 33 -1.45 -10.54 -8.16
CA ILE A 33 -1.45 -11.81 -8.87
C ILE A 33 -0.47 -11.76 -10.04
N ARG A 34 -0.46 -10.64 -10.74
CA ARG A 34 0.36 -10.53 -11.94
C ARG A 34 1.84 -10.49 -11.61
N THR A 35 2.21 -9.84 -10.52
CA THR A 35 3.61 -9.68 -10.16
C THR A 35 4.10 -10.70 -9.16
N ASN A 36 3.18 -11.49 -8.62
CA ASN A 36 3.51 -12.48 -7.59
C ASN A 36 4.11 -11.82 -6.36
N ARG A 37 3.62 -10.63 -6.02
CA ARG A 37 4.03 -9.91 -4.83
C ARG A 37 2.81 -9.66 -3.96
N SER A 38 3.05 -9.54 -2.66
CA SER A 38 1.95 -9.31 -1.74
C SER A 38 1.40 -7.90 -1.92
N ARG A 39 0.12 -7.72 -1.56
CA ARG A 39 -0.50 -6.41 -1.64
C ARG A 39 0.18 -5.43 -0.69
N ASN A 40 0.57 -5.92 0.49
CA ASN A 40 1.29 -5.07 1.43
C ASN A 40 2.56 -4.51 0.82
N GLU A 41 3.30 -5.36 0.16
CA GLU A 41 4.54 -4.95 -0.47
C GLU A 41 4.30 -3.93 -1.56
N LEU A 42 3.31 -4.20 -2.40
CA LEU A 42 3.00 -3.29 -3.52
C LEU A 42 2.54 -1.94 -3.01
N ILE A 43 1.69 -1.93 -2.00
CA ILE A 43 1.17 -0.68 -1.48
C ILE A 43 2.25 0.10 -0.74
N SER A 44 3.13 -0.60 -0.03
CA SER A 44 4.25 0.07 0.61
C SER A 44 5.15 0.75 -0.40
N MET A 45 5.43 0.07 -1.50
CA MET A 45 6.24 0.64 -2.56
C MET A 45 5.57 1.85 -3.17
N ALA A 46 4.26 1.76 -3.38
CA ALA A 46 3.51 2.87 -3.95
C ALA A 46 3.51 4.07 -3.03
N LEU A 47 3.37 3.84 -1.73
CA LEU A 47 3.38 4.92 -0.77
C LEU A 47 4.74 5.60 -0.74
N ARG A 48 5.80 4.81 -0.79
CA ARG A 48 7.14 5.37 -0.82
C ARG A 48 7.35 6.20 -2.08
N TYR A 49 6.92 5.67 -3.19
CA TYR A 49 7.06 6.37 -4.46
C TYR A 49 6.30 7.70 -4.43
N ALA A 50 5.08 7.66 -3.90
CA ALA A 50 4.27 8.87 -3.85
C ALA A 50 4.90 9.91 -2.95
N LEU A 51 5.44 9.49 -1.83
CA LEU A 51 6.07 10.40 -0.89
C LEU A 51 7.32 11.04 -1.50
N ASP A 52 8.11 10.23 -2.18
CA ASP A 52 9.35 10.72 -2.80
C ASP A 52 9.07 11.72 -3.92
N ASN A 53 7.92 11.59 -4.56
CA ASN A 53 7.56 12.44 -5.69
C ASN A 53 6.49 13.45 -5.35
N MET A 54 6.16 13.59 -4.09
CA MET A 54 5.13 14.52 -3.67
C MET A 54 5.72 15.90 -3.51
N GLU A 55 4.98 16.88 -4.01
CA GLU A 55 5.40 18.26 -3.91
C GLU A 55 4.45 19.01 -3.00
N LEU A 56 4.99 19.55 -1.92
CA LEU A 56 4.19 20.27 -0.94
C LEU A 56 4.15 21.74 -1.30
N LYS A 57 2.97 22.24 -1.58
CA LYS A 57 2.77 23.65 -1.87
C LYS A 57 2.02 24.28 -0.73
N GLU A 58 2.56 25.38 -0.24
CA GLU A 58 1.93 26.10 0.87
C GLU A 58 1.49 27.45 0.48
#